data_eac83fa65cefdbfcaa616c9adcba14af
#
_entry.id   eac83fa65cefdbfcaa616c9adcba14af
#
_cell.length_a   1.000
_cell.length_b   1.000
_cell.length_c   1.000
_cell.angle_alpha   90.00
_cell.angle_beta   90.00
_cell.angle_gamma   90.00
#
_symmetry.space_group_name_H-M   'P 1'
#
loop_
_entity.id
_entity.type
_entity.pdbx_description
1 polymer ?
#
loop_
_entity_poly.entity_id
_entity_poly.type
_entity_poly.pdbx_seq_one_letter_code
_entity_poly.pdbx_strand_id
1 'polypeptide(L)'
;MNVNPITRLDYPDPDVIRVEDTYYMVSTTMHFMPGCEILQSFDLVHWEHATYVYETLDHTDAQQLKSGQNIYGQGMWAASLRYHEGRFYICFVANDTRKTYLYTSEKIDGPWKKQLIEGFYHDASLLFDEDGRNYIVYGNDEIWITELNEDLTAPKKDGLHRLLVSDH
;
A
#
# COMPACT_ATOMS: atom_id res chain seq x y z
N MET A 1 18.06 8.54 24.60
CA MET A 1 18.94 7.46 24.09
C MET A 1 18.25 6.85 22.89
N ASN A 2 18.93 6.77 21.74
CA ASN A 2 18.36 6.06 20.60
C ASN A 2 18.31 4.57 20.92
N VAL A 3 17.12 4.01 21.01
CA VAL A 3 16.90 2.59 21.25
C VAL A 3 16.66 1.92 19.91
N ASN A 4 17.66 1.22 19.39
CA ASN A 4 17.52 0.36 18.22
C ASN A 4 17.67 -1.11 18.64
N PRO A 5 16.86 -2.02 18.11
CA PRO A 5 15.68 -1.76 17.25
C PRO A 5 14.51 -1.14 18.04
N ILE A 6 13.72 -0.27 17.39
CA ILE A 6 12.49 0.30 17.98
C ILE A 6 11.38 -0.76 18.12
N THR A 7 11.42 -1.81 17.32
CA THR A 7 10.58 -3.01 17.45
C THR A 7 11.41 -4.26 17.19
N ARG A 8 11.01 -5.39 17.81
CA ARG A 8 11.60 -6.72 17.55
C ARG A 8 10.73 -7.59 16.67
N LEU A 9 9.62 -7.03 16.18
CA LEU A 9 8.73 -7.68 15.23
C LEU A 9 9.20 -7.39 13.79
N ASP A 10 8.80 -8.24 12.88
CA ASP A 10 9.11 -8.12 11.46
C ASP A 10 8.09 -7.20 10.79
N TYR A 11 8.55 -6.03 10.36
CA TYR A 11 7.79 -5.04 9.60
C TYR A 11 8.57 -4.68 8.33
N PRO A 12 8.55 -5.56 7.30
CA PRO A 12 9.27 -5.31 6.06
C PRO A 12 8.59 -4.21 5.23
N ASP A 13 9.40 -3.51 4.44
CA ASP A 13 8.98 -2.47 3.49
C ASP A 13 8.05 -1.40 4.11
N PRO A 14 8.40 -0.80 5.25
CA PRO A 14 7.50 0.14 5.91
C PRO A 14 7.39 1.45 5.14
N ASP A 15 6.17 1.98 5.03
CA ASP A 15 5.91 3.36 4.62
C ASP A 15 5.26 4.14 5.76
N VAL A 16 5.77 5.34 6.05
CA VAL A 16 5.37 6.15 7.20
C VAL A 16 4.94 7.54 6.74
N ILE A 17 3.77 7.96 7.19
CA ILE A 17 3.30 9.34 7.00
C ILE A 17 3.00 10.00 8.34
N ARG A 18 2.97 11.33 8.34
CA ARG A 18 2.46 12.12 9.46
C ARG A 18 1.19 12.85 9.06
N VAL A 19 0.16 12.72 9.88
CA VAL A 19 -1.08 13.49 9.77
C VAL A 19 -1.30 14.19 11.10
N GLU A 20 -1.29 15.52 11.10
CA GLU A 20 -1.32 16.34 12.31
C GLU A 20 -0.16 15.99 13.26
N ASP A 21 -0.44 15.46 14.44
CA ASP A 21 0.55 15.09 15.47
C ASP A 21 0.77 13.57 15.57
N THR A 22 0.18 12.79 14.68
CA THR A 22 0.24 11.32 14.69
C THR A 22 0.99 10.80 13.46
N TYR A 23 1.90 9.85 13.69
CA TYR A 23 2.56 9.08 12.65
C TYR A 23 1.82 7.77 12.42
N TYR A 24 1.63 7.41 11.15
CA TYR A 24 1.02 6.14 10.74
C TYR A 24 1.99 5.36 9.87
N MET A 25 2.10 4.08 10.12
CA MET A 25 2.97 3.17 9.38
C MET A 25 2.17 1.99 8.85
N VAL A 26 2.38 1.66 7.58
CA VAL A 26 1.98 0.38 6.98
C VAL A 26 3.21 -0.44 6.68
N SER A 27 3.06 -1.75 6.63
CA SER A 27 4.13 -2.69 6.27
C SER A 27 3.56 -3.89 5.51
N THR A 28 4.43 -4.62 4.83
CA THR A 28 4.11 -5.87 4.14
C THR A 28 3.58 -6.91 5.14
N THR A 29 2.40 -7.47 4.87
CA THR A 29 1.82 -8.56 5.67
C THR A 29 1.75 -9.89 4.93
N MET A 30 2.12 -9.91 3.65
CA MET A 30 2.14 -11.11 2.79
C MET A 30 0.82 -11.90 2.84
N HIS A 31 0.89 -13.14 3.25
CA HIS A 31 -0.22 -14.09 3.34
C HIS A 31 -1.01 -14.01 4.64
N PHE A 32 -0.57 -13.19 5.59
CA PHE A 32 -1.29 -13.05 6.87
C PHE A 32 -2.62 -12.30 6.69
N MET A 33 -3.65 -12.82 7.33
CA MET A 33 -4.98 -12.22 7.38
C MET A 33 -5.52 -12.27 8.83
N PRO A 34 -6.03 -11.16 9.36
CA PRO A 34 -6.22 -9.85 8.72
C PRO A 34 -4.91 -9.27 8.17
N GLY A 35 -4.99 -8.41 7.15
CA GLY A 35 -3.81 -7.89 6.48
C GLY A 35 -3.79 -6.38 6.32
N CYS A 36 -2.63 -5.88 5.87
CA CYS A 36 -2.30 -4.47 5.83
C CYS A 36 -2.50 -3.82 7.21
N GLU A 37 -1.67 -4.24 8.17
CA GLU A 37 -1.65 -3.64 9.49
C GLU A 37 -1.21 -2.19 9.42
N ILE A 38 -1.93 -1.32 10.14
CA ILE A 38 -1.54 0.06 10.38
C ILE A 38 -1.13 0.20 11.83
N LEU A 39 0.08 0.69 12.04
CA LEU A 39 0.56 1.12 13.35
C LEU A 39 0.47 2.64 13.46
N GLN A 40 0.34 3.14 14.69
CA GLN A 40 0.39 4.56 15.00
C GLN A 40 1.44 4.87 16.07
N SER A 41 1.97 6.09 16.02
CA SER A 41 2.94 6.60 16.98
C SER A 41 2.85 8.12 17.11
N PHE A 42 3.20 8.65 18.29
CA PHE A 42 3.33 10.09 18.50
C PHE A 42 4.80 10.55 18.55
N ASP A 43 5.75 9.63 18.56
CA ASP A 43 7.18 9.92 18.77
C ASP A 43 8.15 9.14 17.86
N LEU A 44 7.62 8.30 16.94
CA LEU A 44 8.37 7.41 16.05
C LEU A 44 9.16 6.30 16.77
N VAL A 45 9.02 6.17 18.07
CA VAL A 45 9.72 5.17 18.91
C VAL A 45 8.75 4.14 19.46
N HIS A 46 7.62 4.61 19.98
CA HIS A 46 6.59 3.76 20.56
C HIS A 46 5.45 3.62 19.54
N TRP A 47 5.30 2.41 19.02
CA TRP A 47 4.29 2.05 18.03
C TRP A 47 3.24 1.13 18.65
N GLU A 48 2.00 1.40 18.34
CA GLU A 48 0.86 0.58 18.75
C GLU A 48 -0.02 0.26 17.55
N HIS A 49 -0.73 -0.86 17.63
CA HIS A 49 -1.69 -1.27 16.61
C HIS A 49 -2.84 -0.26 16.53
N ALA A 50 -3.11 0.24 15.32
CA ALA A 50 -4.27 1.08 15.05
C ALA A 50 -5.42 0.27 14.43
N THR A 51 -5.17 -0.44 13.34
CA THR A 51 -6.19 -1.23 12.63
C THR A 51 -5.57 -2.19 11.63
N TYR A 52 -6.41 -3.08 11.07
CA TYR A 52 -6.17 -3.79 9.80
C TYR A 52 -7.05 -3.20 8.71
N VAL A 53 -6.54 -3.12 7.48
CA VAL A 53 -7.27 -2.56 6.34
C VAL A 53 -8.30 -3.55 5.79
N TYR A 54 -8.00 -4.85 5.87
CA TYR A 54 -8.92 -5.89 5.44
C TYR A 54 -8.81 -7.15 6.31
N GLU A 55 -9.95 -7.84 6.48
CA GLU A 55 -10.01 -9.16 7.11
C GLU A 55 -9.52 -10.25 6.16
N THR A 56 -9.98 -10.20 4.91
CA THR A 56 -9.59 -11.12 3.83
C THR A 56 -9.52 -10.33 2.53
N LEU A 57 -8.48 -10.55 1.72
CA LEU A 57 -8.25 -9.72 0.54
C LEU A 57 -9.28 -10.00 -0.57
N ASP A 58 -9.30 -11.21 -1.17
CA ASP A 58 -10.18 -11.56 -2.30
C ASP A 58 -10.98 -12.85 -2.10
N HIS A 59 -10.87 -13.50 -0.96
CA HIS A 59 -11.57 -14.76 -0.63
C HIS A 59 -11.33 -15.90 -1.63
N THR A 60 -10.15 -15.95 -2.29
CA THR A 60 -9.80 -17.07 -3.16
C THR A 60 -9.66 -18.37 -2.34
N ASP A 61 -9.79 -19.53 -2.98
CA ASP A 61 -9.63 -20.80 -2.28
C ASP A 61 -8.25 -20.94 -1.63
N ALA A 62 -7.21 -20.41 -2.28
CA ALA A 62 -5.85 -20.36 -1.76
C ALA A 62 -5.73 -19.46 -0.52
N GLN A 63 -6.35 -18.27 -0.52
CA GLN A 63 -6.40 -17.36 0.65
C GLN A 63 -7.20 -17.99 1.81
N GLN A 64 -8.18 -18.82 1.52
CA GLN A 64 -9.00 -19.51 2.50
C GLN A 64 -8.44 -20.89 2.91
N LEU A 65 -7.25 -21.26 2.44
CA LEU A 65 -6.59 -22.56 2.69
C LEU A 65 -7.45 -23.75 2.30
N LYS A 66 -8.31 -23.61 1.29
CA LYS A 66 -9.18 -24.67 0.80
C LYS A 66 -8.44 -25.62 -0.14
N SER A 67 -8.88 -26.88 -0.17
CA SER A 67 -8.39 -27.89 -1.11
C SER A 67 -6.85 -28.05 -1.14
N GLY A 68 -6.19 -27.82 0.00
CA GLY A 68 -4.73 -27.90 0.11
C GLY A 68 -3.97 -26.76 -0.55
N GLN A 69 -4.66 -25.74 -1.04
CA GLN A 69 -4.05 -24.53 -1.60
C GLN A 69 -3.62 -23.56 -0.49
N ASN A 70 -2.63 -22.73 -0.78
CA ASN A 70 -2.18 -21.66 0.10
C ASN A 70 -1.51 -20.55 -0.71
N ILE A 71 -1.27 -19.42 -0.04
CA ILE A 71 -0.55 -18.25 -0.61
C ILE A 71 0.72 -17.94 0.19
N TYR A 72 1.35 -18.94 0.82
CA TYR A 72 2.55 -18.74 1.64
C TYR A 72 3.64 -17.99 0.86
N GLY A 73 4.18 -16.91 1.44
CA GLY A 73 5.14 -16.01 0.81
C GLY A 73 4.59 -15.12 -0.31
N GLN A 74 3.30 -15.19 -0.59
CA GLN A 74 2.58 -14.35 -1.55
C GLN A 74 1.59 -13.42 -0.81
N GLY A 75 0.57 -12.92 -1.50
CA GLY A 75 -0.39 -11.98 -0.94
C GLY A 75 0.08 -10.55 -1.06
N MET A 76 -0.20 -9.73 -0.07
CA MET A 76 0.11 -8.31 -0.03
C MET A 76 1.62 -8.09 0.14
N TRP A 77 2.21 -7.34 -0.80
CA TRP A 77 3.59 -6.88 -0.74
C TRP A 77 3.64 -5.39 -0.42
N ALA A 78 4.82 -4.75 -0.54
CA ALA A 78 5.06 -3.38 -0.13
C ALA A 78 3.89 -2.42 -0.44
N ALA A 79 3.42 -1.72 0.59
CA ALA A 79 2.33 -0.76 0.47
C ALA A 79 2.83 0.67 0.57
N SER A 80 2.22 1.58 -0.18
CA SER A 80 2.35 3.00 0.06
C SER A 80 1.13 3.55 0.79
N LEU A 81 1.36 4.40 1.77
CA LEU A 81 0.34 5.13 2.54
C LEU A 81 0.43 6.62 2.21
N ARG A 82 -0.68 7.24 1.85
CA ARG A 82 -0.76 8.68 1.57
C ARG A 82 -1.99 9.28 2.24
N TYR A 83 -1.88 10.56 2.57
CA TYR A 83 -3.02 11.37 3.03
C TYR A 83 -3.13 12.59 2.13
N HIS A 84 -4.27 12.73 1.47
CA HIS A 84 -4.53 13.81 0.52
C HIS A 84 -6.00 14.24 0.61
N GLU A 85 -6.24 15.55 0.71
CA GLU A 85 -7.59 16.15 0.76
C GLU A 85 -8.54 15.48 1.77
N GLY A 86 -8.05 15.23 2.99
CA GLY A 86 -8.88 14.66 4.06
C GLY A 86 -9.12 13.15 3.97
N ARG A 87 -8.38 12.44 3.11
CA ARG A 87 -8.56 11.00 2.87
C ARG A 87 -7.23 10.26 2.89
N PHE A 88 -7.24 9.08 3.46
CA PHE A 88 -6.14 8.13 3.41
C PHE A 88 -6.25 7.25 2.17
N TYR A 89 -5.10 6.93 1.59
CA TYR A 89 -4.93 6.07 0.42
C TYR A 89 -3.86 5.04 0.72
N ILE A 90 -4.16 3.76 0.50
CA ILE A 90 -3.19 2.67 0.60
C ILE A 90 -3.18 1.92 -0.72
N CYS A 91 -2.01 1.86 -1.36
CA CYS A 91 -1.80 1.17 -2.61
C CYS A 91 -0.76 0.07 -2.45
N PHE A 92 -1.05 -1.13 -2.94
CA PHE A 92 -0.14 -2.27 -2.94
C PHE A 92 -0.48 -3.28 -4.03
N VAL A 93 0.43 -4.20 -4.31
CA VAL A 93 0.17 -5.36 -5.14
C VAL A 93 0.04 -6.62 -4.30
N ALA A 94 -0.76 -7.57 -4.79
CA ALA A 94 -0.77 -8.91 -4.24
C ALA A 94 -0.35 -9.93 -5.30
N ASN A 95 0.68 -10.72 -4.96
CA ASN A 95 1.31 -11.61 -5.92
C ASN A 95 0.48 -12.83 -6.29
N ASP A 96 -0.34 -13.32 -5.37
CA ASP A 96 -1.24 -14.45 -5.59
C ASP A 96 -2.37 -14.11 -6.59
N THR A 97 -2.87 -12.88 -6.55
CA THR A 97 -3.97 -12.41 -7.41
C THR A 97 -3.50 -11.67 -8.65
N ARG A 98 -2.23 -11.23 -8.68
CA ARG A 98 -1.64 -10.41 -9.75
C ARG A 98 -2.40 -9.11 -10.01
N LYS A 99 -2.86 -8.46 -8.93
CA LYS A 99 -3.63 -7.22 -8.98
C LYS A 99 -2.95 -6.11 -8.20
N THR A 100 -3.26 -4.87 -8.57
CA THR A 100 -2.96 -3.67 -7.77
C THR A 100 -4.22 -3.23 -7.06
N TYR A 101 -4.13 -3.13 -5.74
CA TYR A 101 -5.22 -2.75 -4.85
C TYR A 101 -5.04 -1.32 -4.41
N LEU A 102 -6.15 -0.60 -4.33
CA LEU A 102 -6.25 0.70 -3.71
C LEU A 102 -7.34 0.66 -2.64
N TYR A 103 -6.97 1.00 -1.43
CA TYR A 103 -7.89 1.19 -0.32
C TYR A 103 -7.97 2.66 0.04
N THR A 104 -9.17 3.17 0.28
CA THR A 104 -9.39 4.56 0.67
C THR A 104 -10.29 4.67 1.89
N SER A 105 -10.01 5.62 2.78
CA SER A 105 -10.86 5.94 3.93
C SER A 105 -10.70 7.39 4.35
N GLU A 106 -11.74 7.98 4.94
CA GLU A 106 -11.67 9.30 5.58
C GLU A 106 -11.04 9.23 6.98
N LYS A 107 -11.01 8.03 7.58
CA LYS A 107 -10.43 7.78 8.90
C LYS A 107 -9.44 6.64 8.83
N ILE A 108 -8.40 6.71 9.64
CA ILE A 108 -7.37 5.67 9.67
C ILE A 108 -7.89 4.30 10.13
N ASP A 109 -8.88 4.29 11.00
CA ASP A 109 -9.56 3.09 11.49
C ASP A 109 -10.68 2.58 10.57
N GLY A 110 -10.89 3.23 9.42
CA GLY A 110 -11.85 2.84 8.40
C GLY A 110 -13.24 3.49 8.59
N PRO A 111 -14.28 3.00 7.93
CA PRO A 111 -14.23 1.83 7.03
C PRO A 111 -13.42 2.06 5.75
N TRP A 112 -12.66 1.05 5.34
CA TRP A 112 -11.84 1.09 4.14
C TRP A 112 -12.63 0.61 2.91
N LYS A 113 -12.62 1.43 1.86
CA LYS A 113 -13.22 1.10 0.56
C LYS A 113 -12.16 0.52 -0.36
N LYS A 114 -12.35 -0.73 -0.79
CA LYS A 114 -11.49 -1.42 -1.76
C LYS A 114 -11.87 -1.08 -3.20
N GLN A 115 -10.87 -0.80 -4.02
CA GLN A 115 -10.95 -0.78 -5.48
C GLN A 115 -9.66 -1.34 -6.08
N LEU A 116 -9.63 -1.52 -7.40
CA LEU A 116 -8.45 -1.96 -8.14
C LEU A 116 -7.93 -0.84 -9.02
N ILE A 117 -6.62 -0.84 -9.26
CA ILE A 117 -5.98 -0.07 -10.32
C ILE A 117 -5.66 -1.04 -11.45
N GLU A 118 -6.10 -0.76 -12.68
CA GLU A 118 -5.78 -1.59 -13.85
C GLU A 118 -4.26 -1.65 -14.07
N GLY A 119 -3.70 -2.85 -14.08
CA GLY A 119 -2.27 -3.11 -14.18
C GLY A 119 -1.71 -3.78 -12.94
N PHE A 120 -0.41 -4.09 -12.99
CA PHE A 120 0.36 -4.65 -11.88
C PHE A 120 1.58 -3.76 -11.63
N TYR A 121 1.51 -2.95 -10.58
CA TYR A 121 2.49 -1.92 -10.25
C TYR A 121 3.31 -2.35 -9.03
N HIS A 122 4.42 -3.05 -9.28
CA HIS A 122 5.31 -3.55 -8.24
C HIS A 122 5.95 -2.40 -7.46
N ASP A 123 5.95 -2.52 -6.12
CA ASP A 123 6.50 -1.52 -5.18
C ASP A 123 6.02 -0.10 -5.47
N ALA A 124 4.70 0.02 -5.64
CA ALA A 124 4.07 1.24 -6.08
C ALA A 124 3.96 2.30 -4.99
N SER A 125 4.13 3.56 -5.40
CA SER A 125 3.85 4.73 -4.59
C SER A 125 2.93 5.70 -5.33
N LEU A 126 1.86 6.18 -4.65
CA LEU A 126 0.98 7.20 -5.20
C LEU A 126 1.58 8.59 -5.00
N LEU A 127 1.41 9.44 -6.02
CA LEU A 127 1.75 10.84 -6.00
C LEU A 127 0.53 11.67 -6.43
N PHE A 128 0.10 12.57 -5.58
CA PHE A 128 -0.91 13.60 -5.85
C PHE A 128 -0.19 14.92 -6.11
N ASP A 129 -0.29 15.44 -7.32
CA ASP A 129 0.39 16.67 -7.72
C ASP A 129 -0.46 17.91 -7.40
N GLU A 130 0.18 19.05 -7.19
CA GLU A 130 -0.49 20.32 -6.88
C GLU A 130 -1.41 20.81 -8.01
N ASP A 131 -1.21 20.36 -9.23
CA ASP A 131 -2.05 20.67 -10.39
C ASP A 131 -3.28 19.74 -10.54
N GLY A 132 -3.52 18.86 -9.56
CA GLY A 132 -4.65 17.95 -9.51
C GLY A 132 -4.47 16.67 -10.34
N ARG A 133 -3.26 16.41 -10.86
CA ARG A 133 -2.94 15.15 -11.53
C ARG A 133 -2.49 14.10 -10.52
N ASN A 134 -2.84 12.86 -10.82
CA ASN A 134 -2.52 11.71 -9.98
C ASN A 134 -1.56 10.78 -10.72
N TYR A 135 -0.57 10.27 -10.02
CA TYR A 135 0.42 9.38 -10.61
C TYR A 135 0.65 8.15 -9.72
N ILE A 136 1.10 7.08 -10.37
CA ILE A 136 1.68 5.92 -9.73
C ILE A 136 3.13 5.78 -10.19
N VAL A 137 4.06 5.71 -9.22
CA VAL A 137 5.48 5.46 -9.44
C VAL A 137 5.76 4.04 -9.00
N TYR A 138 6.42 3.25 -9.82
CA TYR A 138 6.57 1.82 -9.58
C TYR A 138 7.77 1.24 -10.34
N GLY A 139 8.17 0.05 -9.97
CA GLY A 139 9.21 -0.71 -10.67
C GLY A 139 10.22 -1.32 -9.71
N ASN A 140 11.26 -1.90 -10.30
CA ASN A 140 12.38 -2.51 -9.59
C ASN A 140 13.71 -2.04 -10.23
N ASP A 141 14.20 -2.72 -11.28
CA ASP A 141 15.41 -2.29 -12.01
C ASP A 141 15.16 -1.02 -12.84
N GLU A 142 13.96 -0.84 -13.29
CA GLU A 142 13.45 0.35 -13.96
C GLU A 142 12.33 0.98 -13.16
N ILE A 143 12.44 2.26 -12.83
CA ILE A 143 11.40 3.01 -12.13
C ILE A 143 10.62 3.84 -13.14
N TRP A 144 9.33 3.58 -13.20
CA TRP A 144 8.37 4.21 -14.09
C TRP A 144 7.41 5.12 -13.34
N ILE A 145 6.90 6.13 -14.03
CA ILE A 145 5.78 6.95 -13.60
C ILE A 145 4.67 6.86 -14.64
N THR A 146 3.45 6.65 -14.16
CA THR A 146 2.24 6.61 -15.00
C THR A 146 1.19 7.54 -14.41
N GLU A 147 0.62 8.42 -15.23
CA GLU A 147 -0.53 9.25 -14.86
C GLU A 147 -1.78 8.39 -14.78
N LEU A 148 -2.49 8.48 -13.67
CA LEU A 148 -3.76 7.80 -13.44
C LEU A 148 -4.94 8.71 -13.80
N ASN A 149 -6.07 8.10 -14.11
CA ASN A 149 -7.34 8.82 -14.25
C ASN A 149 -7.80 9.42 -12.90
N GLU A 150 -8.79 10.28 -12.93
CA GLU A 150 -9.31 10.99 -11.74
C GLU A 150 -9.81 10.02 -10.65
N ASP A 151 -10.38 8.89 -11.04
CA ASP A 151 -10.90 7.87 -10.13
C ASP A 151 -9.81 6.93 -9.57
N LEU A 152 -8.56 7.08 -10.00
CA LEU A 152 -7.43 6.22 -9.63
C LEU A 152 -7.65 4.73 -9.97
N THR A 153 -8.43 4.43 -10.99
CA THR A 153 -8.78 3.04 -11.37
C THR A 153 -7.97 2.49 -12.52
N ALA A 154 -7.37 3.36 -13.33
CA ALA A 154 -6.62 2.98 -14.53
C ALA A 154 -5.64 4.07 -14.95
N PRO A 155 -4.65 3.74 -15.81
CA PRO A 155 -3.88 4.75 -16.52
C PRO A 155 -4.78 5.73 -17.28
N LYS A 156 -4.46 7.01 -17.20
CA LYS A 156 -5.16 8.04 -17.95
C LYS A 156 -4.88 7.89 -19.44
N LYS A 157 -5.93 7.87 -20.25
CA LYS A 157 -5.80 7.83 -21.70
C LYS A 157 -4.99 9.05 -22.18
N ASP A 158 -3.97 8.80 -22.97
CA ASP A 158 -3.01 9.81 -23.47
C ASP A 158 -2.28 10.60 -22.36
N GLY A 159 -2.30 10.06 -21.11
CA GLY A 159 -1.59 10.60 -19.96
C GLY A 159 -0.09 10.30 -20.00
N LEU A 160 0.65 10.85 -19.02
CA LEU A 160 2.08 10.61 -18.90
C LEU A 160 2.37 9.14 -18.61
N HIS A 161 3.28 8.56 -19.38
CA HIS A 161 3.93 7.28 -19.06
C HIS A 161 5.41 7.40 -19.42
N ARG A 162 6.30 7.34 -18.42
CA ARG A 162 7.72 7.62 -18.62
C ARG A 162 8.62 6.83 -17.68
N LEU A 163 9.74 6.35 -18.21
CA LEU A 163 10.86 5.84 -17.43
C LEU A 163 11.53 7.02 -16.70
N LEU A 164 11.70 6.92 -15.40
CA LEU A 164 12.37 7.91 -14.56
C LEU A 164 13.83 7.57 -14.33
N VAL A 165 14.09 6.33 -13.95
CA VAL A 165 15.44 5.83 -13.62
C VAL A 165 15.59 4.41 -14.14
N SER A 166 16.75 4.08 -14.63
CA SER A 166 17.18 2.73 -15.01
C SER A 166 18.56 2.47 -14.41
N ASP A 167 18.72 1.29 -13.84
CA ASP A 167 20.00 0.83 -13.26
C ASP A 167 20.75 -0.03 -14.29
N HIS A 168 21.18 0.62 -15.40
CA HIS A 168 21.97 0.00 -16.48
C HIS A 168 23.31 0.70 -16.66
#